data_7a39176e8267fef3d2506f700443c0f0
#
_entry.id   7a39176e8267fef3d2506f700443c0f0
#
_cell.length_a   1.000
_cell.length_b   1.000
_cell.length_c   1.000
_cell.angle_alpha   90.00
_cell.angle_beta   90.00
_cell.angle_gamma   90.00
#
_symmetry.space_group_name_H-M   'P 1'
#
loop_
_entity.id
_entity.type
_entity.pdbx_description
1 polymer ?
#
loop_
_entity_poly.entity_id
_entity_poly.type
_entity_poly.pdbx_seq_one_letter_code
_entity_poly.pdbx_strand_id
1 'polypeptide(L)'
;MARIDLLRKASYSAAEYEATLMKLRGFLDAAEPRLVYFLTNLWGAQGKAITYKELREAILAGEISEEYLAEWQQDYSRFVVTNLLPAWEEAMKAATDELAAKYRGWYYNPASSGVENWVKTRSADFVTSVTQTQHDALRAVVQRAAKYEGRNVDSLARTVRSMVGLTRQQAEANLNYYENLINNGVKEKKAQDLAMRYAARQHRYRGYNIARTELAYAYNKGMDEGIRQAQADGYMGTTVKIWCTADDERVCQTCGRLEGSVIAMDDDFEFSTRLNLPGIKRIPPAHPGCRCAVMYREVD
;
A
#
# COMPACT_ATOMS: atom_id res chain seq x y z
N MET A 1 17.42 -26.84 -20.64
CA MET A 1 17.94 -27.07 -19.29
C MET A 1 16.78 -27.45 -18.37
N ALA A 2 16.88 -28.54 -17.61
CA ALA A 2 15.79 -28.92 -16.73
C ALA A 2 15.64 -27.87 -15.61
N ARG A 3 14.39 -27.54 -15.21
CA ARG A 3 14.05 -26.54 -14.15
C ARG A 3 14.86 -26.77 -12.86
N ILE A 4 15.16 -28.02 -12.52
CA ILE A 4 15.95 -28.40 -11.34
C ILE A 4 17.42 -27.97 -11.46
N ASP A 5 17.99 -27.96 -12.66
CA ASP A 5 19.39 -27.55 -12.86
C ASP A 5 19.59 -26.05 -12.76
N LEU A 6 18.58 -25.25 -13.19
CA LEU A 6 18.57 -23.79 -13.01
C LEU A 6 18.54 -23.41 -11.52
N LEU A 7 17.72 -24.10 -10.73
CA LEU A 7 17.60 -23.84 -9.28
C LEU A 7 18.88 -24.19 -8.51
N ARG A 8 19.64 -25.22 -8.93
CA ARG A 8 20.91 -25.61 -8.32
C ARG A 8 22.06 -24.65 -8.62
N LYS A 9 22.01 -23.92 -9.73
CA LYS A 9 23.03 -22.92 -10.10
C LYS A 9 22.84 -21.56 -9.42
N ALA A 10 21.70 -21.31 -8.80
CA ALA A 10 21.37 -20.06 -8.12
C ALA A 10 22.04 -19.97 -6.74
N SER A 11 23.38 -19.99 -6.69
CA SER A 11 24.09 -19.68 -5.43
C SER A 11 24.17 -18.19 -5.20
N TYR A 12 23.91 -17.75 -3.98
CA TYR A 12 24.04 -16.36 -3.55
C TYR A 12 24.66 -16.29 -2.16
N SER A 13 25.34 -15.18 -1.87
CA SER A 13 25.91 -14.92 -0.55
C SER A 13 24.90 -14.21 0.36
N ALA A 14 25.07 -14.35 1.67
CA ALA A 14 24.29 -13.56 2.64
C ALA A 14 24.44 -12.04 2.40
N ALA A 15 25.62 -11.59 1.97
CA ALA A 15 25.87 -10.19 1.67
C ALA A 15 25.06 -9.66 0.47
N GLU A 16 24.92 -10.44 -0.60
CA GLU A 16 24.06 -10.08 -1.75
C GLU A 16 22.59 -10.02 -1.37
N TYR A 17 22.16 -10.97 -0.54
CA TYR A 17 20.81 -11.01 0.00
C TYR A 17 20.48 -9.77 0.83
N GLU A 18 21.36 -9.45 1.80
CA GLU A 18 21.24 -8.28 2.66
C GLU A 18 21.30 -6.98 1.87
N ALA A 19 22.22 -6.87 0.91
CA ALA A 19 22.33 -5.70 0.03
C ALA A 19 21.04 -5.43 -0.74
N THR A 20 20.37 -6.47 -1.26
CA THR A 20 19.08 -6.34 -1.95
C THR A 20 18.01 -5.74 -1.04
N LEU A 21 17.92 -6.21 0.19
CA LEU A 21 16.96 -5.68 1.18
C LEU A 21 17.30 -4.26 1.63
N MET A 22 18.57 -3.96 1.85
CA MET A 22 19.02 -2.63 2.27
C MET A 22 18.71 -1.55 1.23
N LYS A 23 18.83 -1.86 -0.05
CA LYS A 23 18.50 -0.94 -1.15
C LYS A 23 17.02 -0.59 -1.16
N LEU A 24 16.15 -1.61 -1.15
CA LEU A 24 14.71 -1.39 -1.05
C LEU A 24 14.37 -0.57 0.22
N ARG A 25 14.93 -0.95 1.37
CA ARG A 25 14.68 -0.25 2.65
C ARG A 25 15.13 1.21 2.58
N GLY A 26 16.34 1.48 2.10
CA GLY A 26 16.87 2.84 1.97
C GLY A 26 16.01 3.71 1.06
N PHE A 27 15.52 3.16 -0.06
CA PHE A 27 14.59 3.84 -0.93
C PHE A 27 13.25 4.14 -0.23
N LEU A 28 12.66 3.14 0.45
CA LEU A 28 11.37 3.30 1.16
C LEU A 28 11.48 4.34 2.27
N ASP A 29 12.52 4.28 3.10
CA ASP A 29 12.72 5.22 4.21
C ASP A 29 12.83 6.67 3.72
N ALA A 30 13.40 6.90 2.54
CA ALA A 30 13.49 8.21 1.92
C ALA A 30 12.17 8.68 1.28
N ALA A 31 11.43 7.80 0.61
CA ALA A 31 10.28 8.16 -0.23
C ALA A 31 8.92 8.11 0.52
N GLU A 32 8.74 7.20 1.48
CA GLU A 32 7.48 7.02 2.21
C GLU A 32 6.95 8.31 2.86
N PRO A 33 7.75 9.12 3.58
CA PRO A 33 7.24 10.30 4.29
C PRO A 33 6.51 11.28 3.38
N ARG A 34 7.01 11.48 2.15
CA ARG A 34 6.40 12.38 1.16
C ARG A 34 5.00 11.89 0.75
N LEU A 35 4.87 10.61 0.45
CA LEU A 35 3.59 10.03 0.03
C LEU A 35 2.59 9.98 1.20
N VAL A 36 3.04 9.71 2.42
CA VAL A 36 2.22 9.80 3.65
C VAL A 36 1.68 11.21 3.85
N TYR A 37 2.50 12.23 3.65
CA TYR A 37 2.09 13.63 3.75
C TYR A 37 0.97 13.96 2.74
N PHE A 38 1.11 13.55 1.48
CA PHE A 38 0.10 13.79 0.45
C PHE A 38 -1.22 13.06 0.76
N LEU A 39 -1.17 11.80 1.19
CA LEU A 39 -2.36 11.02 1.57
C LEU A 39 -3.10 11.64 2.76
N THR A 40 -2.37 12.03 3.79
CA THR A 40 -3.00 12.63 5.00
C THR A 40 -3.62 13.99 4.69
N ASN A 41 -3.02 14.78 3.79
CA ASN A 41 -3.59 16.05 3.33
C ASN A 41 -4.85 15.84 2.48
N LEU A 42 -4.85 14.84 1.58
CA LEU A 42 -6.02 14.47 0.79
C LEU A 42 -7.20 14.11 1.71
N TRP A 43 -6.99 13.22 2.67
CA TRP A 43 -8.05 12.83 3.62
C TRP A 43 -8.52 14.01 4.49
N GLY A 44 -7.60 14.88 4.88
CA GLY A 44 -7.94 16.12 5.58
C GLY A 44 -8.80 17.06 4.73
N ALA A 45 -8.53 17.17 3.43
CA ALA A 45 -9.33 17.96 2.50
C ALA A 45 -10.71 17.33 2.27
N GLN A 46 -10.77 16.03 2.02
CA GLN A 46 -12.04 15.28 1.88
C GLN A 46 -12.92 15.39 3.13
N GLY A 47 -12.31 15.25 4.32
CA GLY A 47 -13.04 15.46 5.57
C GLY A 47 -13.57 16.90 5.72
N LYS A 48 -12.85 17.91 5.24
CA LYS A 48 -13.31 19.30 5.26
C LYS A 48 -14.41 19.58 4.23
N ALA A 49 -14.41 18.90 3.10
CA ALA A 49 -15.42 19.05 2.07
C ALA A 49 -16.82 18.63 2.56
N ILE A 50 -16.90 17.58 3.40
CA ILE A 50 -18.17 17.17 4.02
C ILE A 50 -18.53 18.17 5.13
N THR A 51 -19.67 18.82 5.01
CA THR A 51 -20.14 19.77 6.04
C THR A 51 -20.67 19.07 7.28
N TYR A 52 -20.67 19.75 8.42
CA TYR A 52 -21.29 19.22 9.64
C TYR A 52 -22.78 18.97 9.49
N LYS A 53 -23.46 19.78 8.67
CA LYS A 53 -24.88 19.63 8.39
C LYS A 53 -25.15 18.32 7.65
N GLU A 54 -24.40 18.03 6.59
CA GLU A 54 -24.51 16.78 5.82
C GLU A 54 -24.24 15.55 6.68
N LEU A 55 -23.17 15.56 7.49
CA LEU A 55 -22.89 14.45 8.41
C LEU A 55 -23.95 14.29 9.49
N ARG A 56 -24.50 15.38 9.99
CA ARG A 56 -25.60 15.34 10.93
C ARG A 56 -26.84 14.70 10.32
N GLU A 57 -27.19 15.11 9.10
CA GLU A 57 -28.32 14.55 8.32
C GLU A 57 -28.08 13.06 8.02
N ALA A 58 -26.86 12.69 7.60
CA ALA A 58 -26.49 11.31 7.36
C ALA A 58 -26.61 10.45 8.63
N ILE A 59 -26.19 10.93 9.79
CA ILE A 59 -26.31 10.22 11.07
C ILE A 59 -27.79 10.07 11.45
N LEU A 60 -28.61 11.11 11.27
CA LEU A 60 -30.05 11.03 11.57
C LEU A 60 -30.79 10.08 10.65
N ALA A 61 -30.39 10.00 9.38
CA ALA A 61 -30.94 9.07 8.40
C ALA A 61 -30.36 7.64 8.55
N GLY A 62 -29.19 7.48 9.14
CA GLY A 62 -28.44 6.22 9.18
C GLY A 62 -27.80 5.83 7.86
N GLU A 63 -27.71 6.78 6.92
CA GLU A 63 -27.22 6.56 5.55
C GLU A 63 -26.29 7.70 5.12
N ILE A 64 -25.35 7.38 4.22
CA ILE A 64 -24.48 8.36 3.59
C ILE A 64 -24.78 8.43 2.09
N SER A 65 -24.75 9.65 1.53
CA SER A 65 -24.98 9.85 0.09
C SER A 65 -23.93 9.15 -0.77
N GLU A 66 -24.36 8.48 -1.83
CA GLU A 66 -23.49 7.86 -2.83
C GLU A 66 -22.73 8.91 -3.68
N GLU A 67 -23.15 10.19 -3.65
CA GLU A 67 -22.45 11.28 -4.34
C GLU A 67 -21.01 11.42 -3.88
N TYR A 68 -20.74 11.23 -2.58
CA TYR A 68 -19.38 11.26 -2.05
C TYR A 68 -18.48 10.17 -2.65
N LEU A 69 -19.04 9.02 -3.02
CA LEU A 69 -18.26 7.94 -3.64
C LEU A 69 -17.66 8.40 -4.98
N ALA A 70 -18.47 9.08 -5.81
CA ALA A 70 -18.04 9.60 -7.10
C ALA A 70 -16.99 10.72 -6.95
N GLU A 71 -17.18 11.64 -5.99
CA GLU A 71 -16.22 12.72 -5.70
C GLU A 71 -14.87 12.15 -5.23
N TRP A 72 -14.88 11.19 -4.31
CA TRP A 72 -13.65 10.56 -3.82
C TRP A 72 -12.94 9.76 -4.90
N GLN A 73 -13.68 9.12 -5.80
CA GLN A 73 -13.08 8.43 -6.94
C GLN A 73 -12.32 9.41 -7.85
N GLN A 74 -12.88 10.62 -8.09
CA GLN A 74 -12.19 11.67 -8.84
C GLN A 74 -10.96 12.19 -8.09
N ASP A 75 -11.07 12.39 -6.78
CA ASP A 75 -9.96 12.84 -5.95
C ASP A 75 -8.80 11.85 -5.98
N TYR A 76 -9.08 10.55 -5.82
CA TYR A 76 -8.04 9.50 -5.89
C TYR A 76 -7.49 9.34 -7.30
N SER A 77 -8.29 9.50 -8.34
CA SER A 77 -7.80 9.52 -9.73
C SER A 77 -6.81 10.67 -9.94
N ARG A 78 -7.14 11.87 -9.45
CA ARG A 78 -6.23 13.02 -9.48
C ARG A 78 -4.98 12.78 -8.64
N PHE A 79 -5.13 12.21 -7.45
CA PHE A 79 -4.02 11.86 -6.57
C PHE A 79 -3.05 10.88 -7.24
N VAL A 80 -3.54 9.86 -7.93
CA VAL A 80 -2.70 8.93 -8.70
C VAL A 80 -1.85 9.70 -9.71
N VAL A 81 -2.47 10.53 -10.54
CA VAL A 81 -1.76 11.27 -11.60
C VAL A 81 -0.71 12.23 -11.02
N THR A 82 -1.05 12.95 -9.94
CA THR A 82 -0.21 14.04 -9.43
C THR A 82 0.86 13.60 -8.43
N ASN A 83 0.66 12.49 -7.75
CA ASN A 83 1.53 12.07 -6.65
C ASN A 83 2.05 10.64 -6.77
N LEU A 84 1.18 9.69 -7.16
CA LEU A 84 1.52 8.28 -7.12
C LEU A 84 2.31 7.85 -8.36
N LEU A 85 1.92 8.28 -9.55
CA LEU A 85 2.67 8.00 -10.79
C LEU A 85 4.12 8.50 -10.71
N PRO A 86 4.41 9.77 -10.35
CA PRO A 86 5.79 10.23 -10.18
C PRO A 86 6.57 9.42 -9.14
N ALA A 87 5.91 9.00 -8.05
CA ALA A 87 6.55 8.19 -7.02
C ALA A 87 6.86 6.76 -7.50
N TRP A 88 5.99 6.17 -8.33
CA TRP A 88 6.25 4.88 -8.96
C TRP A 88 7.39 4.95 -9.99
N GLU A 89 7.43 5.99 -10.81
CA GLU A 89 8.53 6.22 -11.78
C GLU A 89 9.87 6.35 -11.04
N GLU A 90 9.91 7.13 -9.97
CA GLU A 90 11.11 7.28 -9.12
C GLU A 90 11.53 5.93 -8.51
N ALA A 91 10.57 5.12 -8.03
CA ALA A 91 10.84 3.80 -7.47
C ALA A 91 11.40 2.82 -8.51
N MET A 92 10.81 2.77 -9.71
CA MET A 92 11.26 1.92 -10.80
C MET A 92 12.66 2.31 -11.28
N LYS A 93 12.91 3.61 -11.42
CA LYS A 93 14.23 4.13 -11.78
C LYS A 93 15.28 3.76 -10.74
N ALA A 94 15.02 4.02 -9.46
CA ALA A 94 15.95 3.68 -8.37
C ALA A 94 16.27 2.17 -8.32
N ALA A 95 15.30 1.33 -8.64
CA ALA A 95 15.50 -0.12 -8.71
C ALA A 95 16.46 -0.52 -9.83
N THR A 96 16.47 0.20 -10.95
CA THR A 96 17.23 -0.16 -12.17
C THR A 96 18.57 0.56 -12.30
N ASP A 97 18.87 1.54 -11.44
CA ASP A 97 20.11 2.33 -11.52
C ASP A 97 21.39 1.46 -11.49
N GLU A 98 21.39 0.35 -10.74
CA GLU A 98 22.54 -0.56 -10.72
C GLU A 98 22.68 -1.41 -11.99
N LEU A 99 21.56 -1.81 -12.60
CA LEU A 99 21.60 -2.48 -13.89
C LEU A 99 22.21 -1.56 -14.95
N ALA A 100 21.79 -0.30 -14.97
CA ALA A 100 22.34 0.71 -15.86
C ALA A 100 23.83 0.95 -15.60
N ALA A 101 24.27 0.91 -14.35
CA ALA A 101 25.68 1.03 -13.99
C ALA A 101 26.50 -0.24 -14.38
N LYS A 102 25.92 -1.43 -14.23
CA LYS A 102 26.55 -2.72 -14.57
C LYS A 102 26.71 -2.92 -16.07
N TYR A 103 25.68 -2.60 -16.83
CA TYR A 103 25.63 -2.83 -18.27
C TYR A 103 25.79 -1.53 -19.05
N ARG A 104 27.02 -1.20 -19.39
CA ARG A 104 27.35 0.03 -20.13
C ARG A 104 26.61 0.11 -21.46
N GLY A 105 25.83 1.17 -21.67
CA GLY A 105 25.03 1.38 -22.88
C GLY A 105 23.61 0.83 -22.81
N TRP A 106 23.25 0.14 -21.73
CA TRP A 106 21.85 -0.23 -21.46
C TRP A 106 21.13 0.89 -20.69
N TYR A 107 19.87 1.11 -21.02
CA TYR A 107 19.01 2.10 -20.37
C TYR A 107 17.63 1.51 -20.11
N TYR A 108 17.12 1.74 -18.90
CA TYR A 108 15.74 1.38 -18.56
C TYR A 108 14.74 2.19 -19.38
N ASN A 109 13.80 1.51 -20.03
CA ASN A 109 12.69 2.13 -20.76
C ASN A 109 11.41 2.15 -19.92
N PRO A 110 11.03 3.29 -19.31
CA PRO A 110 9.80 3.41 -18.52
C PRO A 110 8.53 3.34 -19.38
N ALA A 111 8.62 3.53 -20.70
CA ALA A 111 7.50 3.44 -21.64
C ALA A 111 7.39 2.05 -22.31
N SER A 112 7.95 0.99 -21.70
CA SER A 112 7.75 -0.35 -22.18
C SER A 112 6.30 -0.80 -21.94
N SER A 113 5.78 -1.67 -22.80
CA SER A 113 4.40 -2.19 -22.68
C SER A 113 4.13 -2.87 -21.33
N GLY A 114 5.16 -3.52 -20.74
CA GLY A 114 5.06 -4.14 -19.42
C GLY A 114 4.86 -3.13 -18.29
N VAL A 115 5.56 -1.99 -18.35
CA VAL A 115 5.41 -0.87 -17.41
C VAL A 115 4.06 -0.18 -17.60
N GLU A 116 3.70 0.19 -18.84
CA GLU A 116 2.45 0.89 -19.13
C GLU A 116 1.22 0.08 -18.71
N ASN A 117 1.19 -1.23 -19.01
CA ASN A 117 0.10 -2.11 -18.60
C ASN A 117 0.00 -2.22 -17.07
N TRP A 118 1.13 -2.34 -16.39
CA TRP A 118 1.14 -2.37 -14.93
C TRP A 118 0.63 -1.06 -14.33
N VAL A 119 1.12 0.07 -14.79
CA VAL A 119 0.68 1.41 -14.34
C VAL A 119 -0.82 1.58 -14.52
N LYS A 120 -1.36 1.24 -15.69
CA LYS A 120 -2.80 1.32 -15.99
C LYS A 120 -3.63 0.48 -15.04
N THR A 121 -3.26 -0.81 -14.87
CA THR A 121 -3.99 -1.74 -14.02
C THR A 121 -3.88 -1.32 -12.55
N ARG A 122 -2.67 -1.00 -12.09
CA ARG A 122 -2.45 -0.63 -10.69
C ARG A 122 -3.13 0.67 -10.31
N SER A 123 -3.17 1.65 -11.20
CA SER A 123 -3.91 2.91 -11.00
C SER A 123 -5.40 2.66 -10.78
N ALA A 124 -6.01 1.83 -11.62
CA ALA A 124 -7.43 1.50 -11.51
C ALA A 124 -7.73 0.74 -10.20
N ASP A 125 -6.92 -0.27 -9.87
CA ASP A 125 -7.05 -1.04 -8.63
C ASP A 125 -6.90 -0.16 -7.39
N PHE A 126 -5.93 0.74 -7.39
CA PHE A 126 -5.71 1.67 -6.29
C PHE A 126 -6.93 2.57 -6.07
N VAL A 127 -7.37 3.27 -7.11
CA VAL A 127 -8.52 4.18 -7.03
C VAL A 127 -9.77 3.44 -6.53
N THR A 128 -10.08 2.30 -7.11
CA THR A 128 -11.25 1.51 -6.74
C THR A 128 -11.19 1.03 -5.29
N SER A 129 -10.08 0.40 -4.90
CA SER A 129 -9.96 -0.21 -3.57
C SER A 129 -9.94 0.81 -2.44
N VAL A 130 -9.23 1.94 -2.64
CA VAL A 130 -9.13 2.97 -1.58
C VAL A 130 -10.45 3.73 -1.44
N THR A 131 -11.13 4.05 -2.55
CA THR A 131 -12.45 4.68 -2.55
C THR A 131 -13.47 3.82 -1.84
N GLN A 132 -13.59 2.55 -2.23
CA GLN A 132 -14.54 1.62 -1.62
C GLN A 132 -14.28 1.41 -0.13
N THR A 133 -13.02 1.23 0.25
CA THR A 133 -12.62 1.07 1.66
C THR A 133 -13.05 2.29 2.50
N GLN A 134 -12.88 3.50 1.99
CA GLN A 134 -13.27 4.73 2.68
C GLN A 134 -14.78 4.87 2.78
N HIS A 135 -15.51 4.57 1.71
CA HIS A 135 -16.97 4.61 1.68
C HIS A 135 -17.58 3.63 2.69
N ASP A 136 -17.10 2.37 2.69
CA ASP A 136 -17.55 1.34 3.63
C ASP A 136 -17.26 1.73 5.09
N ALA A 137 -16.13 2.36 5.34
CA ALA A 137 -15.78 2.86 6.66
C ALA A 137 -16.76 3.93 7.14
N LEU A 138 -17.03 4.93 6.29
CA LEU A 138 -17.91 6.03 6.67
C LEU A 138 -19.36 5.54 6.82
N ARG A 139 -19.84 4.68 5.92
CA ARG A 139 -21.15 4.03 6.03
C ARG A 139 -21.32 3.29 7.37
N ALA A 140 -20.32 2.48 7.74
CA ALA A 140 -20.38 1.71 8.98
C ALA A 140 -20.47 2.59 10.24
N VAL A 141 -19.66 3.66 10.31
CA VAL A 141 -19.69 4.55 11.48
C VAL A 141 -20.92 5.44 11.52
N VAL A 142 -21.46 5.87 10.38
CA VAL A 142 -22.73 6.61 10.30
C VAL A 142 -23.88 5.73 10.78
N GLN A 143 -24.01 4.51 10.26
CA GLN A 143 -25.05 3.55 10.69
C GLN A 143 -24.94 3.22 12.18
N ARG A 144 -23.74 3.14 12.72
CA ARG A 144 -23.55 2.91 14.14
C ARG A 144 -23.89 4.15 14.97
N ALA A 145 -23.46 5.33 14.54
CA ALA A 145 -23.77 6.59 15.21
C ALA A 145 -25.27 6.86 15.26
N ALA A 146 -26.03 6.47 14.23
CA ALA A 146 -27.49 6.57 14.16
C ALA A 146 -28.22 5.78 15.27
N LYS A 147 -27.62 4.67 15.74
CA LYS A 147 -28.19 3.83 16.80
C LYS A 147 -27.96 4.37 18.22
N TYR A 148 -27.23 5.46 18.35
CA TYR A 148 -26.92 6.06 19.65
C TYR A 148 -28.04 6.97 20.13
N GLU A 149 -28.96 6.43 20.92
CA GLU A 149 -30.00 7.21 21.58
C GLU A 149 -29.44 8.17 22.65
N GLY A 150 -30.00 9.39 22.72
CA GLY A 150 -29.69 10.36 23.76
C GLY A 150 -28.33 11.06 23.65
N ARG A 151 -27.61 10.94 22.55
CA ARG A 151 -26.31 11.60 22.35
C ARG A 151 -26.43 12.87 21.49
N ASN A 152 -25.46 13.77 21.69
CA ASN A 152 -25.35 14.97 20.87
C ASN A 152 -24.88 14.62 19.47
N VAL A 153 -25.80 14.67 18.49
CA VAL A 153 -25.53 14.33 17.08
C VAL A 153 -24.45 15.26 16.47
N ASP A 154 -24.39 16.52 16.91
CA ASP A 154 -23.38 17.45 16.42
C ASP A 154 -21.97 17.05 16.87
N SER A 155 -21.84 16.52 18.07
CA SER A 155 -20.58 15.94 18.56
C SER A 155 -20.17 14.70 17.79
N LEU A 156 -21.12 13.82 17.52
CA LEU A 156 -20.89 12.61 16.69
C LEU A 156 -20.48 13.00 15.28
N ALA A 157 -21.14 13.98 14.66
CA ALA A 157 -20.81 14.45 13.31
C ALA A 157 -19.36 15.00 13.25
N ARG A 158 -18.93 15.76 14.25
CA ARG A 158 -17.54 16.26 14.33
C ARG A 158 -16.53 15.12 14.49
N THR A 159 -16.85 14.14 15.30
CA THR A 159 -15.99 12.96 15.54
C THR A 159 -15.90 12.11 14.29
N VAL A 160 -17.03 11.77 13.65
CA VAL A 160 -17.11 10.99 12.40
C VAL A 160 -16.38 11.67 11.25
N ARG A 161 -16.47 13.00 11.15
CA ARG A 161 -15.73 13.79 10.16
C ARG A 161 -14.22 13.54 10.21
N SER A 162 -13.67 13.40 11.40
CA SER A 162 -12.24 13.12 11.58
C SER A 162 -11.84 11.70 11.15
N MET A 163 -12.79 10.82 10.84
CA MET A 163 -12.55 9.44 10.43
C MET A 163 -12.53 9.26 8.90
N VAL A 164 -12.87 10.30 8.14
CA VAL A 164 -12.77 10.30 6.67
C VAL A 164 -11.35 9.92 6.26
N GLY A 165 -11.21 8.91 5.40
CA GLY A 165 -9.89 8.40 5.03
C GLY A 165 -9.38 7.24 5.90
N LEU A 166 -10.11 6.78 6.90
CA LEU A 166 -9.79 5.56 7.66
C LEU A 166 -10.39 4.30 7.01
N THR A 167 -9.86 3.14 7.35
CA THR A 167 -10.51 1.86 7.05
C THR A 167 -11.67 1.65 8.02
N ARG A 168 -12.60 0.74 7.68
CA ARG A 168 -13.73 0.40 8.55
C ARG A 168 -13.27 0.02 9.96
N GLN A 169 -12.30 -0.87 10.08
CA GLN A 169 -11.77 -1.30 11.39
C GLN A 169 -11.18 -0.12 12.19
N GLN A 170 -10.46 0.78 11.54
CA GLN A 170 -9.88 1.96 12.19
C GLN A 170 -10.96 2.96 12.61
N ALA A 171 -11.95 3.21 11.76
CA ALA A 171 -13.04 4.13 12.03
C ALA A 171 -13.92 3.62 13.17
N GLU A 172 -14.29 2.33 13.17
CA GLU A 172 -15.04 1.69 14.26
C GLU A 172 -14.25 1.71 15.59
N ALA A 173 -12.93 1.45 15.55
CA ALA A 173 -12.08 1.54 16.74
C ALA A 173 -12.00 2.98 17.28
N ASN A 174 -12.00 3.98 16.40
CA ASN A 174 -12.02 5.39 16.80
C ASN A 174 -13.34 5.77 17.44
N LEU A 175 -14.46 5.34 16.87
CA LEU A 175 -15.78 5.57 17.43
C LEU A 175 -15.93 4.88 18.80
N ASN A 176 -15.49 3.63 18.93
CA ASN A 176 -15.42 2.90 20.20
C ASN A 176 -14.62 3.68 21.27
N TYR A 177 -13.48 4.22 20.87
CA TYR A 177 -12.65 5.02 21.78
C TYR A 177 -13.37 6.26 22.27
N TYR A 178 -14.04 7.00 21.37
CA TYR A 178 -14.85 8.16 21.75
C TYR A 178 -15.97 7.78 22.73
N GLU A 179 -16.72 6.72 22.43
CA GLU A 179 -17.81 6.21 23.24
C GLU A 179 -17.36 5.80 24.65
N ASN A 180 -16.24 5.07 24.72
CA ASN A 180 -15.67 4.67 26.00
C ASN A 180 -15.26 5.87 26.85
N LEU A 181 -14.71 6.93 26.25
CA LEU A 181 -14.39 8.16 26.97
C LEU A 181 -15.62 8.81 27.55
N ILE A 182 -16.71 8.91 26.79
CA ILE A 182 -17.99 9.47 27.26
C ILE A 182 -18.57 8.62 28.40
N ASN A 183 -18.61 7.30 28.22
CA ASN A 183 -19.13 6.37 29.22
C ASN A 183 -18.35 6.40 30.55
N ASN A 184 -17.05 6.73 30.49
CA ASN A 184 -16.20 6.92 31.65
C ASN A 184 -16.23 8.37 32.21
N GLY A 185 -17.22 9.18 31.83
CA GLY A 185 -17.46 10.52 32.36
C GLY A 185 -16.50 11.60 31.86
N VAL A 186 -15.75 11.36 30.79
CA VAL A 186 -14.91 12.39 30.18
C VAL A 186 -15.79 13.43 29.50
N LYS A 187 -15.56 14.71 29.79
CA LYS A 187 -16.29 15.83 29.18
C LYS A 187 -16.24 15.72 27.64
N GLU A 188 -17.39 15.93 27.01
CA GLU A 188 -17.60 15.72 25.57
C GLU A 188 -16.53 16.37 24.68
N LYS A 189 -16.24 17.66 24.89
CA LYS A 189 -15.19 18.37 24.15
C LYS A 189 -13.82 17.69 24.27
N LYS A 190 -13.45 17.24 25.46
CA LYS A 190 -12.19 16.53 25.69
C LYS A 190 -12.19 15.16 25.00
N ALA A 191 -13.31 14.44 25.03
CA ALA A 191 -13.44 13.15 24.35
C ALA A 191 -13.31 13.31 22.84
N GLN A 192 -13.91 14.34 22.24
CA GLN A 192 -13.74 14.69 20.82
C GLN A 192 -12.27 14.98 20.49
N ASP A 193 -11.59 15.86 21.23
CA ASP A 193 -10.20 16.20 20.98
C ASP A 193 -9.28 14.96 21.04
N LEU A 194 -9.54 14.04 21.96
CA LEU A 194 -8.81 12.78 22.09
C LEU A 194 -9.08 11.85 20.91
N ALA A 195 -10.34 11.70 20.49
CA ALA A 195 -10.73 10.91 19.33
C ALA A 195 -10.13 11.46 18.03
N MET A 196 -10.13 12.77 17.82
CA MET A 196 -9.49 13.42 16.67
C MET A 196 -7.97 13.17 16.63
N ARG A 197 -7.29 13.24 17.78
CA ARG A 197 -5.85 12.89 17.86
C ARG A 197 -5.60 11.42 17.58
N TYR A 198 -6.51 10.53 18.00
CA TYR A 198 -6.42 9.12 17.69
C TYR A 198 -6.62 8.87 16.19
N ALA A 199 -7.62 9.48 15.55
CA ALA A 199 -7.82 9.43 14.11
C ALA A 199 -6.57 9.91 13.34
N ALA A 200 -5.96 11.01 13.75
CA ALA A 200 -4.75 11.52 13.11
C ALA A 200 -3.55 10.54 13.18
N ARG A 201 -3.43 9.79 14.28
CA ARG A 201 -2.41 8.71 14.37
C ARG A 201 -2.74 7.56 13.43
N GLN A 202 -4.01 7.17 13.34
CA GLN A 202 -4.47 6.10 12.44
C GLN A 202 -4.32 6.48 10.97
N HIS A 203 -4.56 7.75 10.59
CA HIS A 203 -4.29 8.26 9.25
C HIS A 203 -2.81 8.10 8.87
N ARG A 204 -1.91 8.52 9.76
CA ARG A 204 -0.47 8.35 9.50
C ARG A 204 -0.11 6.88 9.34
N TYR A 205 -0.60 6.00 10.20
CA TYR A 205 -0.35 4.56 10.10
C TYR A 205 -0.89 3.99 8.77
N ARG A 206 -2.12 4.34 8.39
CA ARG A 206 -2.69 3.94 7.08
C ARG A 206 -1.86 4.49 5.93
N GLY A 207 -1.48 5.76 6.01
CA GLY A 207 -0.63 6.41 5.02
C GLY A 207 0.69 5.67 4.81
N TYR A 208 1.37 5.29 5.88
CA TYR A 208 2.59 4.49 5.81
C TYR A 208 2.36 3.11 5.19
N ASN A 209 1.27 2.44 5.54
CA ASN A 209 0.96 1.13 4.95
C ASN A 209 0.71 1.23 3.44
N ILE A 210 -0.02 2.25 3.00
CA ILE A 210 -0.25 2.49 1.57
C ILE A 210 1.05 2.88 0.88
N ALA A 211 1.76 3.89 1.39
CA ALA A 211 3.00 4.37 0.79
C ALA A 211 4.02 3.24 0.63
N ARG A 212 4.27 2.48 1.69
CA ARG A 212 5.17 1.32 1.66
C ARG A 212 4.75 0.29 0.63
N THR A 213 3.48 -0.07 0.60
CA THR A 213 2.97 -1.09 -0.33
C THR A 213 3.14 -0.64 -1.78
N GLU A 214 2.74 0.58 -2.10
CA GLU A 214 2.80 1.11 -3.46
C GLU A 214 4.24 1.32 -3.94
N LEU A 215 5.09 1.88 -3.09
CA LEU A 215 6.50 2.12 -3.41
C LEU A 215 7.30 0.81 -3.52
N ALA A 216 7.10 -0.14 -2.61
CA ALA A 216 7.75 -1.44 -2.69
C ALA A 216 7.29 -2.22 -3.94
N TYR A 217 6.01 -2.11 -4.31
CA TYR A 217 5.51 -2.76 -5.52
C TYR A 217 6.14 -2.16 -6.77
N ALA A 218 6.17 -0.83 -6.86
CA ALA A 218 6.79 -0.14 -8.00
C ALA A 218 8.29 -0.43 -8.09
N TYR A 219 9.01 -0.44 -6.96
CA TYR A 219 10.44 -0.77 -6.92
C TYR A 219 10.71 -2.19 -7.44
N ASN A 220 10.02 -3.19 -6.88
CA ASN A 220 10.17 -4.58 -7.33
C ASN A 220 9.73 -4.76 -8.80
N LYS A 221 8.69 -4.04 -9.23
CA LYS A 221 8.24 -4.06 -10.63
C LYS A 221 9.26 -3.43 -11.57
N GLY A 222 9.84 -2.30 -11.18
CA GLY A 222 10.92 -1.68 -11.95
C GLY A 222 12.09 -2.61 -12.16
N MET A 223 12.54 -3.31 -11.11
CA MET A 223 13.59 -4.30 -11.22
C MET A 223 13.18 -5.47 -12.14
N ASP A 224 11.98 -6.05 -11.98
CA ASP A 224 11.47 -7.15 -12.83
C ASP A 224 11.44 -6.76 -14.31
N GLU A 225 10.93 -5.57 -14.63
CA GLU A 225 10.91 -5.06 -16.00
C GLU A 225 12.31 -4.70 -16.51
N GLY A 226 13.17 -4.12 -15.68
CA GLY A 226 14.55 -3.83 -16.06
C GLY A 226 15.34 -5.07 -16.45
N ILE A 227 15.20 -6.16 -15.66
CA ILE A 227 15.81 -7.46 -16.00
C ILE A 227 15.28 -7.98 -17.34
N ARG A 228 13.96 -7.93 -17.57
CA ARG A 228 13.35 -8.36 -18.83
C ARG A 228 13.83 -7.57 -20.02
N GLN A 229 13.95 -6.26 -19.88
CA GLN A 229 14.48 -5.38 -20.92
C GLN A 229 15.95 -5.71 -21.20
N ALA A 230 16.78 -5.86 -20.15
CA ALA A 230 18.19 -6.24 -20.31
C ALA A 230 18.38 -7.60 -20.99
N GLN A 231 17.50 -8.57 -20.72
CA GLN A 231 17.49 -9.86 -21.42
C GLN A 231 17.09 -9.70 -22.90
N ALA A 232 16.02 -8.95 -23.17
CA ALA A 232 15.55 -8.72 -24.54
C ALA A 232 16.59 -7.99 -25.40
N ASP A 233 17.37 -7.09 -24.78
CA ASP A 233 18.44 -6.34 -25.42
C ASP A 233 19.77 -7.12 -25.48
N GLY A 234 19.83 -8.34 -24.96
CA GLY A 234 21.01 -9.22 -25.00
C GLY A 234 22.11 -8.90 -23.99
N TYR A 235 21.84 -8.06 -22.97
CA TYR A 235 22.79 -7.74 -21.91
C TYR A 235 22.81 -8.76 -20.77
N MET A 236 21.73 -9.53 -20.59
CA MET A 236 21.61 -10.58 -19.57
C MET A 236 21.18 -11.91 -20.15
N GLY A 237 21.74 -13.00 -19.60
CA GLY A 237 21.36 -14.35 -19.92
C GLY A 237 20.15 -14.85 -19.10
N THR A 238 20.03 -16.18 -19.01
CA THR A 238 18.97 -16.82 -18.22
C THR A 238 19.03 -16.38 -16.77
N THR A 239 17.91 -15.94 -16.22
CA THR A 239 17.84 -15.35 -14.87
C THR A 239 16.77 -16.06 -14.03
N VAL A 240 17.03 -16.20 -12.73
CA VAL A 240 16.08 -16.67 -11.72
C VAL A 240 15.73 -15.57 -10.75
N LYS A 241 14.58 -15.72 -10.09
CA LYS A 241 14.07 -14.83 -9.04
C LYS A 241 14.19 -15.54 -7.69
N ILE A 242 14.65 -14.78 -6.68
CA ILE A 242 14.83 -15.27 -5.32
C ILE A 242 14.06 -14.35 -4.39
N TRP A 243 13.11 -14.89 -3.62
CA TRP A 243 12.33 -14.11 -2.67
C TRP A 243 13.16 -13.79 -1.43
N CYS A 244 13.35 -12.51 -1.13
CA CYS A 244 14.11 -12.02 0.03
C CYS A 244 13.17 -11.40 1.06
N THR A 245 13.19 -11.92 2.30
CA THR A 245 12.45 -11.33 3.43
C THR A 245 13.35 -10.44 4.26
N ALA A 246 12.76 -9.61 5.13
CA ALA A 246 13.52 -8.69 5.99
C ALA A 246 14.31 -9.41 7.11
N ASP A 247 14.18 -10.72 7.25
CA ASP A 247 14.86 -11.57 8.25
C ASP A 247 14.84 -11.00 9.69
N ASP A 248 13.66 -10.53 10.10
CA ASP A 248 13.43 -10.02 11.46
C ASP A 248 12.11 -10.58 12.03
N GLU A 249 11.89 -10.39 13.35
CA GLU A 249 10.68 -10.88 14.05
C GLU A 249 9.36 -10.33 13.52
N ARG A 250 9.39 -9.32 12.63
CA ARG A 250 8.21 -8.74 11.98
C ARG A 250 7.91 -9.36 10.62
N VAL A 251 8.68 -10.33 10.17
CA VAL A 251 8.37 -11.11 8.97
C VAL A 251 7.12 -11.95 9.25
N CYS A 252 6.09 -11.78 8.43
CA CYS A 252 4.87 -12.55 8.61
C CYS A 252 5.05 -14.00 8.15
N GLN A 253 4.20 -14.90 8.68
CA GLN A 253 4.27 -16.33 8.34
C GLN A 253 4.16 -16.60 6.83
N THR A 254 3.41 -15.79 6.08
CA THR A 254 3.29 -15.93 4.61
C THR A 254 4.63 -15.65 3.94
N CYS A 255 5.27 -14.53 4.28
CA CYS A 255 6.56 -14.15 3.70
C CYS A 255 7.69 -15.08 4.14
N GLY A 256 7.71 -15.51 5.41
CA GLY A 256 8.72 -16.44 5.92
C GLY A 256 8.72 -17.80 5.22
N ARG A 257 7.57 -18.26 4.69
CA ARG A 257 7.50 -19.48 3.87
C ARG A 257 8.05 -19.31 2.46
N LEU A 258 8.14 -18.08 1.98
CA LEU A 258 8.70 -17.75 0.66
C LEU A 258 10.20 -17.47 0.72
N GLU A 259 10.75 -17.27 1.92
CA GLU A 259 12.14 -16.92 2.09
C GLU A 259 13.07 -17.87 1.37
N GLY A 260 14.00 -17.32 0.58
CA GLY A 260 14.96 -18.08 -0.20
C GLY A 260 14.36 -18.91 -1.34
N SER A 261 13.04 -18.83 -1.60
CA SER A 261 12.41 -19.54 -2.71
C SER A 261 12.99 -19.04 -4.02
N VAL A 262 13.45 -19.97 -4.86
CA VAL A 262 14.04 -19.72 -6.18
C VAL A 262 13.11 -20.20 -7.26
N ILE A 263 12.78 -19.34 -8.22
CA ILE A 263 11.91 -19.66 -9.37
C ILE A 263 12.49 -19.08 -10.67
N ALA A 264 12.07 -19.62 -11.82
CA ALA A 264 12.45 -19.04 -13.11
C ALA A 264 11.82 -17.64 -13.29
N MET A 265 12.40 -16.85 -14.20
CA MET A 265 11.97 -15.46 -14.44
C MET A 265 10.49 -15.33 -14.79
N ASP A 266 9.92 -16.29 -15.50
CA ASP A 266 8.53 -16.28 -15.94
C ASP A 266 7.55 -16.99 -15.01
N ASP A 267 8.06 -17.68 -14.00
CA ASP A 267 7.24 -18.35 -12.99
C ASP A 267 6.71 -17.36 -11.95
N ASP A 268 5.68 -17.78 -11.23
CA ASP A 268 5.10 -17.05 -10.11
C ASP A 268 5.41 -17.74 -8.77
N PHE A 269 5.60 -16.94 -7.72
CA PHE A 269 5.70 -17.46 -6.35
C PHE A 269 4.31 -17.87 -5.87
N GLU A 270 4.19 -19.12 -5.46
CA GLU A 270 2.96 -19.68 -4.89
C GLU A 270 3.07 -19.74 -3.37
N PHE A 271 2.03 -19.30 -2.67
CA PHE A 271 1.99 -19.29 -1.22
C PHE A 271 0.57 -19.50 -0.68
N SER A 272 0.48 -19.89 0.58
CA SER A 272 -0.79 -19.94 1.32
C SER A 272 -0.93 -18.70 2.18
N THR A 273 -2.06 -18.01 2.08
CA THR A 273 -2.40 -16.89 2.95
C THR A 273 -2.75 -17.37 4.36
N ARG A 274 -2.89 -16.43 5.33
CA ARG A 274 -3.34 -16.76 6.69
C ARG A 274 -4.72 -17.44 6.75
N LEU A 275 -5.53 -17.24 5.73
CA LEU A 275 -6.85 -17.86 5.58
C LEU A 275 -6.80 -19.17 4.80
N ASN A 276 -5.60 -19.74 4.58
CA ASN A 276 -5.36 -20.92 3.74
C ASN A 276 -5.86 -20.76 2.29
N LEU A 277 -6.02 -19.52 1.82
CA LEU A 277 -6.31 -19.25 0.43
C LEU A 277 -5.01 -19.29 -0.38
N PRO A 278 -5.03 -19.89 -1.58
CA PRO A 278 -3.87 -19.86 -2.45
C PRO A 278 -3.57 -18.41 -2.85
N GLY A 279 -2.30 -18.05 -2.83
CA GLY A 279 -1.80 -16.76 -3.31
C GLY A 279 -0.76 -16.99 -4.40
N ILE A 280 -0.85 -16.23 -5.47
CA ILE A 280 0.09 -16.25 -6.58
C ILE A 280 0.62 -14.84 -6.76
N LYS A 281 1.94 -14.67 -6.75
CA LYS A 281 2.58 -13.38 -6.98
C LYS A 281 3.85 -13.54 -7.79
N ARG A 282 3.96 -12.75 -8.83
CA ARG A 282 5.19 -12.67 -9.63
C ARG A 282 6.34 -12.03 -8.87
N ILE A 283 6.03 -11.03 -8.06
CA ILE A 283 6.97 -10.22 -7.29
C ILE A 283 6.31 -9.75 -5.97
N PRO A 284 7.08 -9.35 -4.93
CA PRO A 284 6.53 -8.65 -3.77
C PRO A 284 5.89 -7.30 -4.16
N PRO A 285 4.96 -6.79 -3.36
CA PRO A 285 4.55 -7.25 -2.03
C PRO A 285 3.50 -8.36 -2.07
N ALA A 286 3.60 -9.33 -1.14
CA ALA A 286 2.57 -10.37 -0.98
C ALA A 286 1.30 -9.85 -0.29
N HIS A 287 1.42 -8.82 0.54
CA HIS A 287 0.34 -8.22 1.32
C HIS A 287 0.66 -6.74 1.64
N PRO A 288 -0.33 -5.93 2.09
CA PRO A 288 -0.08 -4.56 2.53
C PRO A 288 1.01 -4.47 3.62
N GLY A 289 1.92 -3.51 3.47
CA GLY A 289 3.03 -3.31 4.40
C GLY A 289 4.16 -4.35 4.31
N CYS A 290 4.17 -5.20 3.28
CA CYS A 290 5.25 -6.14 3.01
C CYS A 290 6.58 -5.41 2.76
N ARG A 291 7.70 -5.99 3.30
CA ARG A 291 9.06 -5.43 3.19
C ARG A 291 10.01 -6.34 2.41
N CYS A 292 9.45 -7.30 1.67
CA CYS A 292 10.22 -8.25 0.87
C CYS A 292 10.70 -7.61 -0.43
N ALA A 293 11.83 -8.11 -0.91
CA ALA A 293 12.40 -7.80 -2.21
C ALA A 293 12.56 -9.07 -3.05
N VAL A 294 12.83 -8.91 -4.34
CA VAL A 294 13.33 -10.00 -5.18
C VAL A 294 14.78 -9.72 -5.56
N MET A 295 15.62 -10.70 -5.34
CA MET A 295 16.96 -10.74 -5.89
C MET A 295 16.94 -11.51 -7.21
N TYR A 296 17.62 -10.99 -8.22
CA TYR A 296 17.72 -11.60 -9.54
C TYR A 296 19.13 -12.14 -9.74
N ARG A 297 19.23 -13.38 -10.23
CA ARG A 297 20.50 -14.06 -10.46
C ARG A 297 20.56 -14.65 -11.85
N GLU A 298 21.60 -14.25 -12.60
CA GLU A 298 21.94 -14.86 -13.86
C GLU A 298 22.51 -16.28 -13.62
N VAL A 299 22.05 -17.25 -14.37
CA VAL A 299 22.42 -18.67 -14.23
C VAL A 299 22.79 -19.22 -15.61
N ASP A 300 24.09 -19.21 -15.91
CA ASP A 300 24.67 -19.73 -17.15
C ASP A 300 25.16 -21.19 -17.02
#